data_c85ea6b6d5ac112c862cd244fac08ae5
#
_entry.id   c85ea6b6d5ac112c862cd244fac08ae5
#
_cell.length_a   1.000
_cell.length_b   1.000
_cell.length_c   1.000
_cell.angle_alpha   90.00
_cell.angle_beta   90.00
_cell.angle_gamma   90.00
#
_symmetry.space_group_name_H-M   'P 1'
#
loop_
_entity.id
_entity.type
_entity.pdbx_description
1 polymer ?
#
loop_
_entity_poly.entity_id
_entity_poly.type
_entity_poly.pdbx_seq_one_letter_code
_entity_poly.pdbx_strand_id
1 'polypeptide(L)'
;SYQKPEVVEWPKSLQPSLQKRDEMFWAFKENKEKFRRNMPGFQTEADKSRNRQENLMEDLDALKFAHRNVYGEDQLRLRFSSFWANHFRTANIFDNGNHIGHAIDEAILGNINSDFSNMLYKVTTHPSMLIYLDNTYSAGPNSNEAIWAKRNGRQAGLNDNLGRELLELHTVSPSANYTEADINGAAKILAGWGAEPGRISGDKLISLSERNRKIKEIGGTLNSWDYFKTNYAEPGNKTVMGKTFGPGKGALRQLTDFLADHEHTINHITFKLAQHFVSDNPSQADLDHISRIWRESNGNLDQIHTAVIERAIASKDAKFQWPMNWLFQVVRLSGANGFLGWEEEQNDDYNDNIMRTRKIFEELGQGFWLPGQPNGYSSDKAEWLSGEMFERRIRFATSLYNGGFPTQGVEDIMNRIGVNTVTRELVDSVKGGRRKFVALMCSPEIMGLENA
;
A
#
# COMPACT_ATOMS: atom_id res chain seq x y z
N SER A 1 32.52 -5.22 -17.09
CA SER A 1 31.92 -3.88 -16.91
C SER A 1 30.48 -4.04 -16.48
N TYR A 2 30.13 -3.47 -15.33
CA TYR A 2 28.75 -3.44 -14.83
C TYR A 2 27.87 -2.67 -15.83
N GLN A 3 26.99 -3.35 -16.50
CA GLN A 3 25.88 -2.69 -17.15
C GLN A 3 24.80 -2.47 -16.09
N LYS A 4 24.58 -1.21 -15.72
CA LYS A 4 23.42 -0.81 -14.92
C LYS A 4 22.18 -1.39 -15.62
N PRO A 5 21.24 -2.05 -14.90
CA PRO A 5 20.01 -2.49 -15.51
C PRO A 5 19.37 -1.31 -16.24
N GLU A 6 18.85 -1.55 -17.42
CA GLU A 6 18.16 -0.51 -18.17
C GLU A 6 17.01 0.03 -17.33
N VAL A 7 16.98 1.34 -17.13
CA VAL A 7 15.89 2.02 -16.43
C VAL A 7 14.76 2.15 -17.43
N VAL A 8 13.69 1.43 -17.19
CA VAL A 8 12.48 1.49 -18.02
C VAL A 8 11.39 2.21 -17.23
N GLU A 9 11.01 3.40 -17.69
CA GLU A 9 9.92 4.13 -17.05
C GLU A 9 8.55 3.53 -17.40
N TRP A 10 7.66 3.55 -16.42
CA TRP A 10 6.27 3.14 -16.65
C TRP A 10 5.55 4.15 -17.54
N PRO A 11 4.83 3.73 -18.60
CA PRO A 11 4.15 4.63 -19.52
C PRO A 11 3.09 5.50 -18.82
N LYS A 12 3.14 6.81 -19.06
CA LYS A 12 2.16 7.75 -18.49
C LYS A 12 0.72 7.48 -18.97
N SER A 13 0.56 6.97 -20.19
CA SER A 13 -0.72 6.56 -20.76
C SER A 13 -1.44 5.49 -19.94
N LEU A 14 -0.68 4.68 -19.17
CA LEU A 14 -1.19 3.64 -18.28
C LEU A 14 -1.36 4.10 -16.82
N GLN A 15 -1.36 5.41 -16.59
CA GLN A 15 -1.61 6.02 -15.26
C GLN A 15 -2.88 6.89 -15.35
N PRO A 16 -4.07 6.29 -15.27
CA PRO A 16 -5.30 7.07 -15.33
C PRO A 16 -5.42 7.98 -14.10
N SER A 17 -5.94 9.18 -14.34
CA SER A 17 -6.24 10.16 -13.29
C SER A 17 -7.25 9.61 -12.28
N LEU A 18 -7.34 10.22 -11.10
CA LEU A 18 -8.34 9.89 -10.09
C LEU A 18 -9.76 9.98 -10.68
N GLN A 19 -10.04 11.02 -11.47
CA GLN A 19 -11.32 11.16 -12.16
C GLN A 19 -11.61 9.95 -13.04
N LYS A 20 -10.65 9.48 -13.85
CA LYS A 20 -10.85 8.32 -14.72
C LYS A 20 -11.07 7.03 -13.92
N ARG A 21 -10.34 6.85 -12.82
CA ARG A 21 -10.51 5.72 -11.90
C ARG A 21 -11.89 5.73 -11.24
N ASP A 22 -12.34 6.89 -10.80
CA ASP A 22 -13.68 7.09 -10.29
C ASP A 22 -14.77 6.78 -11.32
N GLU A 23 -14.59 7.21 -12.57
CA GLU A 23 -15.52 6.89 -13.67
C GLU A 23 -15.61 5.38 -13.90
N MET A 24 -14.49 4.68 -13.88
CA MET A 24 -14.44 3.22 -14.03
C MET A 24 -15.13 2.53 -12.84
N PHE A 25 -14.82 2.94 -11.62
CA PHE A 25 -15.43 2.43 -10.39
C PHE A 25 -16.97 2.60 -10.41
N TRP A 26 -17.46 3.79 -10.81
CA TRP A 26 -18.89 4.05 -10.87
C TRP A 26 -19.59 3.29 -12.01
N ALA A 27 -18.97 3.20 -13.15
CA ALA A 27 -19.49 2.38 -14.26
C ALA A 27 -19.67 0.91 -13.83
N PHE A 28 -18.73 0.40 -13.06
CA PHE A 28 -18.82 -0.92 -12.45
C PHE A 28 -19.97 -1.06 -11.47
N LYS A 29 -20.03 -0.20 -10.47
CA LYS A 29 -21.12 -0.21 -9.48
C LYS A 29 -22.51 -0.16 -10.15
N GLU A 30 -22.66 0.68 -11.16
CA GLU A 30 -23.91 0.79 -11.92
C GLU A 30 -24.24 -0.50 -12.66
N ASN A 31 -23.27 -1.15 -13.29
CA ASN A 31 -23.45 -2.40 -14.00
C ASN A 31 -23.73 -3.58 -13.07
N LYS A 32 -22.99 -3.68 -11.96
CA LYS A 32 -23.21 -4.68 -10.91
C LYS A 32 -24.64 -4.60 -10.37
N GLU A 33 -25.16 -3.38 -10.16
CA GLU A 33 -26.51 -3.17 -9.68
C GLU A 33 -27.58 -3.50 -10.74
N LYS A 34 -27.37 -3.13 -12.00
CA LYS A 34 -28.25 -3.51 -13.12
C LYS A 34 -28.33 -5.03 -13.26
N PHE A 35 -27.17 -5.70 -13.17
CA PHE A 35 -27.09 -7.15 -13.24
C PHE A 35 -27.85 -7.82 -12.11
N ARG A 36 -27.64 -7.37 -10.85
CA ARG A 36 -28.32 -7.90 -9.67
C ARG A 36 -29.84 -7.80 -9.77
N ARG A 37 -30.36 -6.71 -10.37
CA ARG A 37 -31.81 -6.46 -10.49
C ARG A 37 -32.45 -7.24 -11.64
N ASN A 38 -31.77 -7.40 -12.75
CA ASN A 38 -32.39 -7.85 -13.97
C ASN A 38 -32.14 -9.34 -14.30
N MET A 39 -31.09 -9.95 -13.78
CA MET A 39 -30.70 -11.32 -14.15
C MET A 39 -29.96 -12.07 -13.02
N PRO A 40 -30.63 -12.48 -11.97
CA PRO A 40 -29.98 -13.28 -10.94
C PRO A 40 -29.47 -14.61 -11.54
N GLY A 41 -28.14 -14.78 -11.60
CA GLY A 41 -27.45 -15.99 -12.03
C GLY A 41 -26.95 -16.04 -13.46
N PHE A 42 -27.16 -15.00 -14.31
CA PHE A 42 -26.61 -14.95 -15.67
C PHE A 42 -25.70 -13.75 -15.88
N GLN A 43 -24.45 -14.00 -16.29
CA GLN A 43 -23.56 -12.93 -16.79
C GLN A 43 -23.57 -12.91 -18.31
N THR A 44 -23.84 -11.74 -18.89
CA THR A 44 -23.66 -11.53 -20.32
C THR A 44 -22.18 -11.40 -20.65
N GLU A 45 -21.78 -11.63 -21.91
CA GLU A 45 -20.39 -11.44 -22.35
C GLU A 45 -19.92 -9.98 -22.16
N ALA A 46 -20.83 -9.01 -22.25
CA ALA A 46 -20.53 -7.61 -21.97
C ALA A 46 -20.18 -7.40 -20.49
N ASP A 47 -20.88 -8.06 -19.57
CA ASP A 47 -20.59 -7.96 -18.12
C ASP A 47 -19.29 -8.68 -17.76
N LYS A 48 -19.00 -9.80 -18.39
CA LYS A 48 -17.72 -10.50 -18.27
C LYS A 48 -16.56 -9.65 -18.80
N SER A 49 -16.73 -8.98 -19.92
CA SER A 49 -15.73 -8.07 -20.48
C SER A 49 -15.47 -6.88 -19.56
N ARG A 50 -16.51 -6.33 -18.93
CA ARG A 50 -16.36 -5.22 -17.97
C ARG A 50 -15.71 -5.66 -16.68
N ASN A 51 -16.10 -6.79 -16.11
CA ASN A 51 -15.44 -7.35 -14.94
C ASN A 51 -13.93 -7.59 -15.20
N ARG A 52 -13.56 -7.97 -16.43
CA ARG A 52 -12.16 -8.04 -16.85
C ARG A 52 -11.47 -6.67 -16.86
N GLN A 53 -12.13 -5.63 -17.35
CA GLN A 53 -11.56 -4.27 -17.37
C GLN A 53 -11.32 -3.66 -15.99
N GLU A 54 -12.09 -4.09 -15.00
CA GLU A 54 -11.94 -3.64 -13.61
C GLU A 54 -10.79 -4.32 -12.91
N ASN A 55 -10.72 -5.63 -13.02
CA ASN A 55 -9.57 -6.39 -12.55
C ASN A 55 -8.30 -5.93 -13.26
N LEU A 56 -8.42 -5.49 -14.51
CA LEU A 56 -7.30 -4.98 -15.29
C LEU A 56 -6.62 -3.78 -14.65
N MET A 57 -7.35 -2.81 -14.08
CA MET A 57 -6.72 -1.65 -13.43
C MET A 57 -5.93 -2.04 -12.19
N GLU A 58 -6.48 -2.94 -11.40
CA GLU A 58 -5.83 -3.49 -10.22
C GLU A 58 -4.57 -4.29 -10.59
N ASP A 59 -4.67 -5.09 -11.63
CA ASP A 59 -3.57 -5.88 -12.16
C ASP A 59 -2.48 -4.99 -12.78
N LEU A 60 -2.86 -3.94 -13.50
CA LEU A 60 -1.93 -2.93 -14.03
C LEU A 60 -1.20 -2.17 -12.92
N ASP A 61 -1.90 -1.80 -11.85
CA ASP A 61 -1.27 -1.14 -10.70
C ASP A 61 -0.30 -2.08 -9.98
N ALA A 62 -0.62 -3.36 -9.86
CA ALA A 62 0.28 -4.37 -9.31
C ALA A 62 1.52 -4.56 -10.19
N LEU A 63 1.34 -4.65 -11.51
CA LEU A 63 2.45 -4.74 -12.46
C LEU A 63 3.30 -3.47 -12.44
N LYS A 64 2.69 -2.28 -12.41
CA LYS A 64 3.40 -1.00 -12.29
C LYS A 64 4.25 -0.93 -11.03
N PHE A 65 3.68 -1.34 -9.90
CA PHE A 65 4.40 -1.39 -8.63
C PHE A 65 5.62 -2.32 -8.71
N ALA A 66 5.43 -3.53 -9.25
CA ALA A 66 6.51 -4.50 -9.43
C ALA A 66 7.56 -4.00 -10.43
N HIS A 67 7.14 -3.48 -11.58
CA HIS A 67 8.01 -2.92 -12.62
C HIS A 67 8.93 -1.83 -12.05
N ARG A 68 8.36 -0.84 -11.34
CA ARG A 68 9.15 0.24 -10.74
C ARG A 68 10.17 -0.28 -9.73
N ASN A 69 9.78 -1.23 -8.87
CA ASN A 69 10.66 -1.82 -7.88
C ASN A 69 11.80 -2.68 -8.48
N VAL A 70 11.64 -3.17 -9.72
CA VAL A 70 12.70 -3.90 -10.45
C VAL A 70 13.52 -2.97 -11.34
N TYR A 71 12.86 -2.18 -12.19
CA TYR A 71 13.49 -1.43 -13.27
C TYR A 71 13.59 0.09 -13.02
N GLY A 72 12.92 0.61 -11.99
CA GLY A 72 12.95 2.02 -11.65
C GLY A 72 14.34 2.49 -11.17
N GLU A 73 14.63 3.78 -11.33
CA GLU A 73 15.94 4.37 -11.01
C GLU A 73 16.15 4.49 -9.50
N ASP A 74 15.17 5.02 -8.77
CA ASP A 74 15.26 5.34 -7.35
C ASP A 74 14.75 4.19 -6.48
N GLN A 75 15.60 3.18 -6.31
CA GLN A 75 15.26 1.97 -5.58
C GLN A 75 15.03 2.22 -4.07
N LEU A 76 15.75 3.16 -3.47
CA LEU A 76 15.56 3.47 -2.04
C LEU A 76 14.20 4.11 -1.80
N ARG A 77 13.84 5.09 -2.60
CA ARG A 77 12.53 5.75 -2.53
C ARG A 77 11.38 4.74 -2.73
N LEU A 78 11.53 3.83 -3.68
CA LEU A 78 10.53 2.78 -3.94
C LEU A 78 10.44 1.76 -2.79
N ARG A 79 11.56 1.44 -2.13
CA ARG A 79 11.56 0.58 -0.93
C ARG A 79 10.83 1.24 0.24
N PHE A 80 11.04 2.54 0.48
CA PHE A 80 10.26 3.28 1.47
C PHE A 80 8.78 3.37 1.10
N SER A 81 8.46 3.59 -0.20
CA SER A 81 7.08 3.56 -0.67
C SER A 81 6.40 2.20 -0.40
N SER A 82 7.12 1.09 -0.59
CA SER A 82 6.63 -0.26 -0.28
C SER A 82 6.35 -0.45 1.21
N PHE A 83 7.24 0.06 2.07
CA PHE A 83 7.04 0.06 3.51
C PHE A 83 5.79 0.85 3.92
N TRP A 84 5.64 2.08 3.43
CA TRP A 84 4.49 2.92 3.75
C TRP A 84 3.19 2.37 3.17
N ALA A 85 3.22 1.77 1.97
CA ALA A 85 2.07 1.08 1.40
C ALA A 85 1.62 -0.13 2.23
N ASN A 86 2.55 -0.77 2.92
CA ASN A 86 2.24 -1.83 3.87
C ASN A 86 1.76 -1.28 5.21
N HIS A 87 2.34 -0.17 5.70
CA HIS A 87 1.95 0.48 6.93
C HIS A 87 0.52 1.06 6.87
N PHE A 88 0.19 1.75 5.77
CA PHE A 88 -1.14 2.29 5.46
C PHE A 88 -1.94 1.32 4.60
N ARG A 89 -1.99 0.06 5.01
CA ARG A 89 -2.58 -0.99 4.20
C ARG A 89 -4.03 -0.72 3.85
N THR A 90 -4.36 -0.88 2.57
CA THR A 90 -5.72 -1.03 2.09
C THR A 90 -5.84 -2.31 1.28
N ALA A 91 -7.00 -2.98 1.37
CA ALA A 91 -7.27 -4.21 0.63
C ALA A 91 -8.52 -4.04 -0.23
N ASN A 92 -8.61 -4.80 -1.32
CA ASN A 92 -9.80 -4.79 -2.18
C ASN A 92 -10.91 -5.67 -1.59
N ILE A 93 -11.66 -5.12 -0.63
CA ILE A 93 -12.81 -5.82 -0.01
C ILE A 93 -14.16 -5.24 -0.44
N PHE A 94 -14.20 -3.97 -0.82
CA PHE A 94 -15.45 -3.27 -1.18
C PHE A 94 -15.38 -2.69 -2.60
N ASP A 95 -14.80 -3.45 -3.53
CA ASP A 95 -14.62 -3.07 -4.93
C ASP A 95 -13.77 -1.78 -5.12
N ASN A 96 -12.85 -1.49 -4.17
CA ASN A 96 -12.01 -0.28 -4.18
C ASN A 96 -10.66 -0.49 -4.88
N GLY A 97 -10.44 -1.61 -5.56
CA GLY A 97 -9.18 -1.95 -6.23
C GLY A 97 -8.68 -0.86 -7.18
N ASN A 98 -9.58 -0.20 -7.88
CA ASN A 98 -9.27 0.92 -8.79
C ASN A 98 -8.59 2.13 -8.11
N HIS A 99 -8.66 2.25 -6.79
CA HIS A 99 -8.11 3.38 -6.04
C HIS A 99 -6.79 3.06 -5.32
N ILE A 100 -6.47 1.77 -5.09
CA ILE A 100 -5.32 1.37 -4.26
C ILE A 100 -4.00 1.81 -4.88
N GLY A 101 -3.77 1.50 -6.15
CA GLY A 101 -2.54 1.91 -6.83
C GLY A 101 -2.38 3.43 -6.93
N HIS A 102 -3.49 4.17 -7.07
CA HIS A 102 -3.46 5.62 -7.02
C HIS A 102 -3.08 6.16 -5.64
N ALA A 103 -3.58 5.53 -4.56
CA ALA A 103 -3.19 5.88 -3.20
C ALA A 103 -1.68 5.71 -2.98
N ILE A 104 -1.12 4.62 -3.49
CA ILE A 104 0.33 4.37 -3.40
C ILE A 104 1.13 5.43 -4.18
N ASP A 105 0.69 5.79 -5.37
CA ASP A 105 1.40 6.77 -6.20
C ASP A 105 1.29 8.19 -5.65
N GLU A 106 0.07 8.63 -5.33
CA GLU A 106 -0.20 10.04 -5.06
C GLU A 106 -0.20 10.38 -3.55
N ALA A 107 -0.76 9.52 -2.72
CA ALA A 107 -0.80 9.80 -1.29
C ALA A 107 0.49 9.38 -0.57
N ILE A 108 1.14 8.30 -1.01
CA ILE A 108 2.37 7.77 -0.40
C ILE A 108 3.61 8.26 -1.16
N LEU A 109 3.84 7.77 -2.38
CA LEU A 109 5.06 8.08 -3.15
C LEU A 109 5.17 9.58 -3.48
N GLY A 110 4.06 10.25 -3.77
CA GLY A 110 4.00 11.70 -3.99
C GLY A 110 4.33 12.53 -2.75
N ASN A 111 4.24 11.93 -1.55
CA ASN A 111 4.54 12.58 -0.27
C ASN A 111 5.72 11.93 0.48
N ILE A 112 6.51 11.11 -0.18
CA ILE A 112 7.58 10.30 0.44
C ILE A 112 8.67 11.14 1.11
N ASN A 113 8.87 12.37 0.67
CA ASN A 113 9.84 13.33 1.20
C ASN A 113 9.15 14.50 1.92
N SER A 114 7.84 14.43 2.17
CA SER A 114 7.11 15.44 2.94
C SER A 114 7.16 15.13 4.44
N ASP A 115 6.39 15.85 5.24
CA ASP A 115 6.23 15.52 6.66
C ASP A 115 5.27 14.35 6.85
N PHE A 116 5.51 13.52 7.86
CA PHE A 116 4.67 12.38 8.19
C PHE A 116 3.19 12.79 8.39
N SER A 117 2.95 13.93 9.03
CA SER A 117 1.58 14.44 9.24
C SER A 117 0.85 14.68 7.91
N ASN A 118 1.59 15.15 6.88
CA ASN A 118 1.02 15.39 5.56
C ASN A 118 0.70 14.06 4.85
N MET A 119 1.62 13.10 4.87
CA MET A 119 1.36 11.76 4.33
C MET A 119 0.17 11.11 5.04
N LEU A 120 0.13 11.14 6.38
CA LEU A 120 -0.96 10.61 7.19
C LEU A 120 -2.31 11.22 6.80
N TYR A 121 -2.38 12.55 6.68
CA TYR A 121 -3.58 13.24 6.24
C TYR A 121 -4.03 12.81 4.84
N LYS A 122 -3.08 12.75 3.89
CA LYS A 122 -3.36 12.38 2.49
C LYS A 122 -3.87 10.94 2.37
N VAL A 123 -3.26 10.02 3.10
CA VAL A 123 -3.69 8.61 3.09
C VAL A 123 -5.04 8.43 3.77
N THR A 124 -5.24 9.07 4.93
CA THR A 124 -6.50 8.99 5.69
C THR A 124 -7.70 9.51 4.88
N THR A 125 -7.51 10.57 4.09
CA THR A 125 -8.58 11.16 3.28
C THR A 125 -8.74 10.53 1.90
N HIS A 126 -7.84 9.63 1.50
CA HIS A 126 -7.88 9.02 0.17
C HIS A 126 -9.08 8.07 0.02
N PRO A 127 -9.78 8.07 -1.14
CA PRO A 127 -10.93 7.18 -1.39
C PRO A 127 -10.65 5.70 -1.08
N SER A 128 -9.46 5.21 -1.40
CA SER A 128 -9.05 3.83 -1.08
C SER A 128 -9.22 3.50 0.40
N MET A 129 -8.73 4.38 1.30
CA MET A 129 -8.81 4.19 2.76
C MET A 129 -10.24 4.37 3.28
N LEU A 130 -10.93 5.42 2.82
CA LEU A 130 -12.30 5.72 3.24
C LEU A 130 -13.30 4.62 2.85
N ILE A 131 -13.09 3.97 1.70
CA ILE A 131 -13.91 2.83 1.27
C ILE A 131 -13.51 1.58 2.06
N TYR A 132 -12.21 1.31 2.18
CA TYR A 132 -11.69 0.13 2.85
C TYR A 132 -12.14 0.00 4.30
N LEU A 133 -12.10 1.10 5.06
CA LEU A 133 -12.51 1.14 6.47
C LEU A 133 -13.95 1.67 6.68
N ASP A 134 -14.75 1.62 5.60
CA ASP A 134 -16.20 1.91 5.59
C ASP A 134 -16.58 3.28 6.21
N ASN A 135 -15.71 4.28 6.01
CA ASN A 135 -15.94 5.63 6.51
C ASN A 135 -16.84 6.48 5.59
N THR A 136 -17.06 6.03 4.35
CA THR A 136 -17.73 6.81 3.29
C THR A 136 -19.10 7.34 3.69
N TYR A 137 -19.83 6.59 4.51
CA TYR A 137 -21.16 6.94 5.00
C TYR A 137 -21.21 7.24 6.50
N SER A 138 -20.06 7.35 7.14
CA SER A 138 -19.98 7.67 8.56
C SER A 138 -20.57 9.06 8.82
N ALA A 139 -21.58 9.13 9.68
CA ALA A 139 -22.27 10.35 10.06
C ALA A 139 -22.18 10.56 11.57
N GLY A 140 -21.84 11.78 11.99
CA GLY A 140 -21.84 12.13 13.40
C GLY A 140 -23.24 11.96 14.01
N PRO A 141 -23.36 11.48 15.24
CA PRO A 141 -24.65 11.20 15.86
C PRO A 141 -25.56 12.44 15.99
N ASN A 142 -24.98 13.63 16.03
CA ASN A 142 -25.72 14.91 16.08
C ASN A 142 -25.65 15.67 14.74
N SER A 143 -25.21 15.03 13.68
CA SER A 143 -25.15 15.63 12.34
C SER A 143 -26.54 15.84 11.75
N ASN A 144 -26.67 16.76 10.79
CA ASN A 144 -27.93 16.99 10.10
C ASN A 144 -28.45 15.73 9.41
N GLU A 145 -27.55 14.90 8.86
CA GLU A 145 -27.88 13.61 8.23
C GLU A 145 -28.46 12.63 9.23
N ALA A 146 -27.83 12.47 10.41
CA ALA A 146 -28.34 11.57 11.45
C ALA A 146 -29.71 12.00 11.96
N ILE A 147 -29.91 13.31 12.17
CA ILE A 147 -31.19 13.86 12.58
C ILE A 147 -32.26 13.64 11.51
N TRP A 148 -31.93 13.89 10.24
CA TRP A 148 -32.83 13.65 9.10
C TRP A 148 -33.21 12.18 8.96
N ALA A 149 -32.21 11.29 9.02
CA ALA A 149 -32.39 9.83 8.92
C ALA A 149 -33.35 9.34 10.01
N LYS A 150 -33.12 9.74 11.25
CA LYS A 150 -33.99 9.38 12.39
C LYS A 150 -35.46 9.83 12.18
N ARG A 151 -35.67 11.06 11.69
CA ARG A 151 -37.02 11.58 11.40
C ARG A 151 -37.72 10.81 10.29
N ASN A 152 -36.99 10.20 9.38
CA ASN A 152 -37.49 9.43 8.24
C ASN A 152 -37.44 7.90 8.45
N GLY A 153 -37.28 7.43 9.69
CA GLY A 153 -37.21 5.99 9.99
C GLY A 153 -36.02 5.27 9.36
N ARG A 154 -34.94 6.00 9.10
CA ARG A 154 -33.69 5.49 8.54
C ARG A 154 -32.58 5.49 9.58
N GLN A 155 -31.53 4.74 9.32
CA GLN A 155 -30.33 4.74 10.14
C GLN A 155 -29.19 5.48 9.39
N ALA A 156 -28.57 6.42 10.06
CA ALA A 156 -27.28 6.99 9.74
C ALA A 156 -26.49 7.03 11.04
N GLY A 157 -25.29 6.46 11.04
CA GLY A 157 -24.53 6.27 12.26
C GLY A 157 -23.04 6.55 12.07
N LEU A 158 -22.39 6.68 13.21
CA LEU A 158 -20.97 6.82 13.30
C LEU A 158 -20.33 5.43 13.08
N ASN A 159 -19.36 5.36 12.16
CA ASN A 159 -18.47 4.22 12.01
C ASN A 159 -17.12 4.59 12.64
N ASP A 160 -16.62 3.77 13.54
CA ASP A 160 -15.40 4.03 14.28
C ASP A 160 -14.17 3.27 13.75
N ASN A 161 -14.32 2.40 12.74
CA ASN A 161 -13.23 1.58 12.21
C ASN A 161 -12.01 2.44 11.82
N LEU A 162 -12.20 3.47 10.97
CA LEU A 162 -11.08 4.32 10.55
C LEU A 162 -10.51 5.11 11.74
N GLY A 163 -11.34 5.54 12.69
CA GLY A 163 -10.88 6.20 13.92
C GLY A 163 -9.99 5.30 14.76
N ARG A 164 -10.37 4.04 14.89
CA ARG A 164 -9.61 3.00 15.59
C ARG A 164 -8.28 2.73 14.90
N GLU A 165 -8.28 2.45 13.61
CA GLU A 165 -7.07 2.16 12.86
C GLU A 165 -6.11 3.35 12.77
N LEU A 166 -6.63 4.58 12.73
CA LEU A 166 -5.82 5.80 12.79
C LEU A 166 -5.00 5.87 14.07
N LEU A 167 -5.57 5.53 15.22
CA LEU A 167 -4.87 5.49 16.50
C LEU A 167 -4.02 4.22 16.64
N GLU A 168 -4.61 3.06 16.38
CA GLU A 168 -4.03 1.76 16.70
C GLU A 168 -2.87 1.37 15.79
N LEU A 169 -3.06 1.48 14.48
CA LEU A 169 -2.09 0.99 13.50
C LEU A 169 -1.28 2.10 12.82
N HIS A 170 -1.93 3.24 12.54
CA HIS A 170 -1.30 4.27 11.73
C HIS A 170 -0.45 5.25 12.57
N THR A 171 -0.72 5.37 13.88
CA THR A 171 -0.03 6.34 14.74
C THR A 171 0.39 5.77 16.10
N VAL A 172 -0.32 6.12 17.17
CA VAL A 172 0.15 5.98 18.57
C VAL A 172 0.28 4.54 19.06
N SER A 173 -0.36 3.59 18.43
CA SER A 173 -0.45 2.17 18.83
C SER A 173 -1.15 1.95 20.18
N PRO A 174 -1.55 0.70 20.51
CA PRO A 174 -2.16 0.37 21.80
C PRO A 174 -1.31 0.75 23.01
N SER A 175 0.01 0.90 22.84
CA SER A 175 0.93 1.32 23.93
C SER A 175 0.64 2.71 24.49
N ALA A 176 -0.12 3.54 23.76
CA ALA A 176 -0.53 4.88 24.21
C ALA A 176 -1.68 4.87 25.22
N ASN A 177 -2.29 3.71 25.49
CA ASN A 177 -3.40 3.54 26.41
C ASN A 177 -4.59 4.48 26.13
N TYR A 178 -4.86 4.78 24.83
CA TYR A 178 -6.06 5.51 24.44
C TYR A 178 -7.32 4.70 24.79
N THR A 179 -8.44 5.40 24.95
CA THR A 179 -9.70 4.84 25.38
C THR A 179 -10.69 4.71 24.23
N GLU A 180 -11.80 3.97 24.43
CA GLU A 180 -12.93 3.96 23.49
C GLU A 180 -13.53 5.36 23.27
N ALA A 181 -13.44 6.25 24.26
CA ALA A 181 -13.85 7.65 24.10
C ALA A 181 -12.94 8.41 23.11
N ASP A 182 -11.64 8.11 23.08
CA ASP A 182 -10.69 8.69 22.14
C ASP A 182 -10.94 8.20 20.72
N ILE A 183 -11.21 6.89 20.55
CA ILE A 183 -11.60 6.29 19.27
C ILE A 183 -12.88 6.96 18.75
N ASN A 184 -13.88 7.10 19.60
CA ASN A 184 -15.14 7.77 19.27
C ASN A 184 -14.92 9.25 18.92
N GLY A 185 -14.01 9.93 19.63
CA GLY A 185 -13.58 11.30 19.32
C GLY A 185 -12.98 11.41 17.92
N ALA A 186 -12.03 10.53 17.58
CA ALA A 186 -11.41 10.45 16.25
C ALA A 186 -12.45 10.13 15.17
N ALA A 187 -13.33 9.15 15.41
CA ALA A 187 -14.41 8.81 14.48
C ALA A 187 -15.35 10.00 14.21
N LYS A 188 -15.68 10.80 15.23
CA LYS A 188 -16.48 12.03 15.06
C LYS A 188 -15.75 13.10 14.24
N ILE A 189 -14.43 13.18 14.31
CA ILE A 189 -13.62 14.07 13.46
C ILE A 189 -13.64 13.57 12.02
N LEU A 190 -13.63 12.26 11.82
CA LEU A 190 -13.66 11.61 10.50
C LEU A 190 -15.06 11.58 9.87
N ALA A 191 -16.12 11.76 10.68
CA ALA A 191 -17.48 11.83 10.16
C ALA A 191 -17.64 12.97 9.16
N GLY A 192 -18.17 12.64 7.99
CA GLY A 192 -18.27 13.58 6.87
C GLY A 192 -17.18 13.44 5.82
N TRP A 193 -16.01 12.86 6.14
CA TRP A 193 -15.04 12.50 5.13
C TRP A 193 -15.55 11.30 4.33
N GLY A 194 -15.61 11.43 3.00
CA GLY A 194 -16.18 10.41 2.14
C GLY A 194 -15.52 10.32 0.78
N ALA A 195 -15.66 9.17 0.16
CA ALA A 195 -15.15 8.91 -1.18
C ALA A 195 -16.21 9.17 -2.27
N GLU A 196 -17.47 9.31 -1.86
CA GLU A 196 -18.61 9.36 -2.77
C GLU A 196 -19.60 10.46 -2.38
N PRO A 197 -20.14 11.21 -3.33
CA PRO A 197 -21.35 11.97 -3.11
C PRO A 197 -22.53 11.00 -2.99
N GLY A 198 -22.95 10.71 -1.79
CA GLY A 198 -23.98 9.81 -1.30
C GLY A 198 -24.94 9.13 -2.27
N ARG A 199 -25.49 8.01 -1.84
CA ARG A 199 -26.67 7.41 -2.49
C ARG A 199 -27.83 8.39 -2.47
N ILE A 200 -28.53 8.50 -3.59
CA ILE A 200 -29.86 9.11 -3.57
C ILE A 200 -30.82 8.15 -2.89
N SER A 201 -31.75 8.72 -2.13
CA SER A 201 -32.87 8.07 -1.51
C SER A 201 -33.47 6.94 -2.37
N GLY A 202 -33.53 5.73 -1.83
CA GLY A 202 -34.25 4.62 -2.41
C GLY A 202 -33.44 3.65 -3.28
N ASP A 203 -32.24 3.26 -2.91
CA ASP A 203 -31.40 2.25 -3.59
C ASP A 203 -30.98 2.57 -5.04
N LYS A 204 -31.17 3.79 -5.53
CA LYS A 204 -30.70 4.19 -6.84
C LYS A 204 -29.31 4.81 -6.73
N LEU A 205 -28.35 4.24 -7.47
CA LEU A 205 -27.11 4.93 -7.73
C LEU A 205 -27.39 6.19 -8.55
N ILE A 206 -26.79 7.31 -8.17
CA ILE A 206 -26.83 8.52 -9.00
C ILE A 206 -26.00 8.26 -10.26
N SER A 207 -26.38 8.91 -11.36
CA SER A 207 -25.55 8.86 -12.56
C SER A 207 -24.18 9.51 -12.34
N LEU A 208 -23.18 9.11 -13.13
CA LEU A 208 -21.84 9.70 -13.08
C LEU A 208 -21.90 11.23 -13.29
N SER A 209 -22.74 11.71 -14.18
CA SER A 209 -22.95 13.14 -14.45
C SER A 209 -23.50 13.89 -13.22
N GLU A 210 -24.47 13.29 -12.54
CA GLU A 210 -25.03 13.86 -11.32
C GLU A 210 -24.04 13.85 -10.17
N ARG A 211 -23.26 12.78 -10.01
CA ARG A 211 -22.14 12.69 -9.07
C ARG A 211 -21.14 13.83 -9.30
N ASN A 212 -20.68 13.99 -10.53
CA ASN A 212 -19.73 15.04 -10.89
C ASN A 212 -20.28 16.46 -10.65
N ARG A 213 -21.56 16.66 -10.87
CA ARG A 213 -22.26 17.90 -10.52
C ARG A 213 -22.23 18.16 -9.01
N LYS A 214 -22.57 17.17 -8.20
CA LYS A 214 -22.59 17.29 -6.74
C LYS A 214 -21.19 17.55 -6.15
N ILE A 215 -20.14 16.92 -6.68
CA ILE A 215 -18.75 17.22 -6.28
C ILE A 215 -18.43 18.70 -6.50
N LYS A 216 -18.79 19.25 -7.65
CA LYS A 216 -18.57 20.66 -7.98
C LYS A 216 -19.40 21.60 -7.10
N GLU A 217 -20.65 21.26 -6.81
CA GLU A 217 -21.54 22.06 -5.95
C GLU A 217 -21.03 22.24 -4.53
N ILE A 218 -20.26 21.27 -4.02
CA ILE A 218 -19.62 21.35 -2.69
C ILE A 218 -18.20 21.94 -2.75
N GLY A 219 -17.80 22.49 -3.90
CA GLY A 219 -16.46 23.05 -4.09
C GLY A 219 -15.34 22.03 -4.29
N GLY A 220 -15.67 20.75 -4.48
CA GLY A 220 -14.72 19.70 -4.81
C GLY A 220 -14.28 19.74 -6.27
N THR A 221 -13.10 19.16 -6.56
CA THR A 221 -12.61 18.94 -7.91
C THR A 221 -12.58 17.44 -8.22
N LEU A 222 -12.78 17.08 -9.50
CA LEU A 222 -12.86 15.68 -9.92
C LEU A 222 -11.52 14.90 -9.81
N ASN A 223 -10.42 15.64 -9.72
CA ASN A 223 -9.07 15.09 -9.52
C ASN A 223 -8.54 15.27 -8.10
N SER A 224 -9.40 15.65 -7.15
CA SER A 224 -9.05 15.79 -5.74
C SER A 224 -9.88 14.82 -4.92
N TRP A 225 -9.24 14.21 -3.93
CA TRP A 225 -9.94 13.36 -2.95
C TRP A 225 -10.30 14.12 -1.66
N ASP A 226 -10.25 15.44 -1.69
CA ASP A 226 -10.58 16.30 -0.55
C ASP A 226 -12.10 16.54 -0.46
N TYR A 227 -12.85 15.46 -0.24
CA TYR A 227 -14.31 15.45 -0.24
C TYR A 227 -14.87 15.36 1.18
N PHE A 228 -15.47 16.47 1.66
CA PHE A 228 -16.06 16.58 3.00
C PHE A 228 -17.54 16.95 2.94
N LYS A 229 -18.40 16.09 3.50
CA LYS A 229 -19.86 16.27 3.58
C LYS A 229 -20.24 16.98 4.88
N THR A 230 -20.44 18.25 4.84
CA THR A 230 -20.75 19.09 6.03
C THR A 230 -22.01 18.63 6.77
N ASN A 231 -23.01 18.11 6.07
CA ASN A 231 -24.24 17.60 6.68
C ASN A 231 -24.05 16.28 7.43
N TYR A 232 -22.97 15.52 7.16
CA TYR A 232 -22.60 14.30 7.90
C TYR A 232 -21.66 14.59 9.08
N ALA A 233 -21.05 15.77 9.10
CA ALA A 233 -20.07 16.14 10.12
C ALA A 233 -20.70 16.25 11.50
N GLU A 234 -20.02 15.72 12.52
CA GLU A 234 -20.43 15.94 13.91
C GLU A 234 -20.21 17.41 14.30
N PRO A 235 -21.20 18.10 14.82
CA PRO A 235 -21.05 19.47 15.31
C PRO A 235 -20.26 19.54 16.63
N GLY A 236 -19.83 20.74 17.00
CA GLY A 236 -19.14 21.00 18.26
C GLY A 236 -17.72 20.46 18.34
N ASN A 237 -17.11 20.60 19.50
CA ASN A 237 -15.74 20.16 19.76
C ASN A 237 -15.67 18.65 19.99
N LYS A 238 -14.53 18.04 19.67
CA LYS A 238 -14.21 16.63 19.89
C LYS A 238 -12.93 16.56 20.71
N THR A 239 -12.82 15.57 21.58
CA THR A 239 -11.61 15.34 22.37
C THR A 239 -11.02 13.99 21.98
N VAL A 240 -9.71 13.96 21.75
CA VAL A 240 -8.92 12.76 21.50
C VAL A 240 -7.64 12.87 22.31
N MET A 241 -7.36 11.87 23.14
CA MET A 241 -6.17 11.81 24.00
C MET A 241 -5.88 13.13 24.74
N GLY A 242 -6.92 13.68 25.37
CA GLY A 242 -6.83 14.90 26.16
C GLY A 242 -6.80 16.22 25.37
N LYS A 243 -6.64 16.18 24.03
CA LYS A 243 -6.64 17.38 23.17
C LYS A 243 -8.01 17.61 22.56
N THR A 244 -8.45 18.86 22.57
CA THR A 244 -9.73 19.29 21.99
C THR A 244 -9.55 19.86 20.59
N PHE A 245 -10.39 19.41 19.66
CA PHE A 245 -10.43 19.80 18.25
C PHE A 245 -11.76 20.45 17.93
N GLY A 246 -11.72 21.52 17.14
CA GLY A 246 -12.92 22.25 16.71
C GLY A 246 -13.79 21.46 15.72
N PRO A 247 -14.94 22.02 15.31
CA PRO A 247 -15.81 21.42 14.31
C PRO A 247 -15.28 21.58 12.88
N GLY A 248 -15.83 20.77 11.97
CA GLY A 248 -15.66 20.92 10.53
C GLY A 248 -14.39 20.28 9.97
N LYS A 249 -14.15 20.54 8.69
CA LYS A 249 -13.13 19.91 7.85
C LYS A 249 -11.70 20.01 8.41
N GLY A 250 -11.36 21.16 9.01
CA GLY A 250 -10.01 21.42 9.53
C GLY A 250 -9.61 20.57 10.76
N ALA A 251 -10.59 19.98 11.44
CA ALA A 251 -10.32 19.16 12.64
C ALA A 251 -9.41 17.96 12.34
N LEU A 252 -9.58 17.31 11.19
CA LEU A 252 -8.75 16.16 10.83
C LEU A 252 -7.30 16.56 10.61
N ARG A 253 -7.03 17.71 9.96
CA ARG A 253 -5.64 18.19 9.79
C ARG A 253 -4.98 18.43 11.15
N GLN A 254 -5.69 19.08 12.08
CA GLN A 254 -5.18 19.30 13.43
C GLN A 254 -4.94 17.98 14.20
N LEU A 255 -5.81 16.97 13.99
CA LEU A 255 -5.64 15.64 14.58
C LEU A 255 -4.43 14.94 14.02
N THR A 256 -4.24 14.92 12.70
CA THR A 256 -3.07 14.27 12.08
C THR A 256 -1.76 14.94 12.47
N ASP A 257 -1.73 16.27 12.59
CA ASP A 257 -0.57 17.00 13.08
C ASP A 257 -0.26 16.62 14.55
N PHE A 258 -1.28 16.60 15.40
CA PHE A 258 -1.13 16.19 16.81
C PHE A 258 -0.63 14.74 16.95
N LEU A 259 -1.19 13.81 16.19
CA LEU A 259 -0.80 12.41 16.25
C LEU A 259 0.61 12.18 15.71
N ALA A 260 1.03 12.93 14.68
CA ALA A 260 2.37 12.82 14.10
C ALA A 260 3.49 13.21 15.08
N ASP A 261 3.21 14.19 15.95
CA ASP A 261 4.16 14.68 16.96
C ASP A 261 4.07 13.94 18.30
N HIS A 262 3.14 13.00 18.42
CA HIS A 262 2.93 12.27 19.66
C HIS A 262 4.05 11.26 19.91
N GLU A 263 4.62 11.24 21.13
CA GLU A 263 5.75 10.36 21.48
C GLU A 263 5.52 8.87 21.19
N HIS A 264 4.31 8.37 21.41
CA HIS A 264 3.98 7.00 21.09
C HIS A 264 3.99 6.74 19.57
N THR A 265 3.60 7.70 18.73
CA THR A 265 3.72 7.60 17.28
C THR A 265 5.20 7.55 16.87
N ILE A 266 6.00 8.47 17.39
CA ILE A 266 7.44 8.52 17.11
C ILE A 266 8.09 7.18 17.43
N ASN A 267 7.84 6.65 18.61
CA ASN A 267 8.41 5.37 19.05
C ASN A 267 7.90 4.19 18.21
N HIS A 268 6.60 4.13 17.96
CA HIS A 268 5.97 3.05 17.17
C HIS A 268 6.51 3.00 15.74
N ILE A 269 6.48 4.15 15.05
CA ILE A 269 6.90 4.21 13.65
C ILE A 269 8.41 4.03 13.52
N THR A 270 9.20 4.62 14.43
CA THR A 270 10.65 4.41 14.47
C THR A 270 11.00 2.94 14.62
N PHE A 271 10.32 2.23 15.54
CA PHE A 271 10.53 0.78 15.69
C PHE A 271 10.21 0.03 14.41
N LYS A 272 9.07 0.31 13.76
CA LYS A 272 8.68 -0.34 12.49
C LYS A 272 9.69 -0.07 11.36
N LEU A 273 10.17 1.16 11.23
CA LEU A 273 11.19 1.53 10.26
C LEU A 273 12.51 0.81 10.53
N ALA A 274 12.98 0.83 11.77
CA ALA A 274 14.22 0.17 12.16
C ALA A 274 14.12 -1.36 11.99
N GLN A 275 13.01 -1.96 12.40
CA GLN A 275 12.77 -3.39 12.21
C GLN A 275 12.72 -3.78 10.72
N HIS A 276 12.17 -2.92 9.86
CA HIS A 276 12.05 -3.22 8.44
C HIS A 276 13.37 -3.05 7.67
N PHE A 277 14.16 -2.03 7.99
CA PHE A 277 15.32 -1.63 7.18
C PHE A 277 16.66 -1.91 7.82
N VAL A 278 16.77 -1.92 9.15
CA VAL A 278 18.06 -2.00 9.87
C VAL A 278 18.33 -3.42 10.37
N SER A 279 17.46 -3.95 11.23
CA SER A 279 17.64 -5.26 11.86
C SER A 279 16.30 -5.84 12.29
N ASP A 280 16.15 -7.16 12.29
CA ASP A 280 14.95 -7.81 12.87
C ASP A 280 14.80 -7.52 14.37
N ASN A 281 15.91 -7.22 15.06
CA ASN A 281 15.96 -6.79 16.45
C ASN A 281 16.76 -5.49 16.57
N PRO A 282 16.20 -4.32 16.23
CA PRO A 282 16.92 -3.06 16.23
C PRO A 282 17.40 -2.70 17.64
N SER A 283 18.63 -2.19 17.72
CA SER A 283 19.20 -1.76 18.98
C SER A 283 18.54 -0.48 19.50
N GLN A 284 18.62 -0.25 20.81
CA GLN A 284 18.13 1.01 21.40
C GLN A 284 18.84 2.23 20.77
N ALA A 285 20.11 2.12 20.43
CA ALA A 285 20.87 3.18 19.77
C ALA A 285 20.32 3.51 18.35
N ASP A 286 19.80 2.52 17.63
CA ASP A 286 19.15 2.76 16.34
C ASP A 286 17.83 3.51 16.53
N LEU A 287 17.03 3.07 17.51
CA LEU A 287 15.75 3.70 17.83
C LEU A 287 15.94 5.15 18.31
N ASP A 288 16.89 5.39 19.20
CA ASP A 288 17.20 6.72 19.74
C ASP A 288 17.67 7.68 18.63
N HIS A 289 18.51 7.19 17.71
CA HIS A 289 18.98 8.02 16.59
C HIS A 289 17.84 8.46 15.68
N ILE A 290 17.00 7.52 15.23
CA ILE A 290 15.89 7.81 14.30
C ILE A 290 14.83 8.68 15.00
N SER A 291 14.47 8.38 16.26
CA SER A 291 13.50 9.14 17.04
C SER A 291 13.95 10.58 17.29
N ARG A 292 15.25 10.77 17.55
CA ARG A 292 15.83 12.10 17.72
C ARG A 292 15.69 12.94 16.44
N ILE A 293 16.03 12.36 15.28
CA ILE A 293 15.88 13.03 13.99
C ILE A 293 14.40 13.35 13.70
N TRP A 294 13.48 12.45 14.06
CA TRP A 294 12.03 12.72 13.93
C TRP A 294 11.63 13.98 14.70
N ARG A 295 12.02 14.10 15.98
CA ARG A 295 11.69 15.27 16.82
C ARG A 295 12.36 16.55 16.31
N GLU A 296 13.64 16.49 15.94
CA GLU A 296 14.41 17.64 15.45
C GLU A 296 13.87 18.17 14.11
N SER A 297 13.34 17.29 13.26
CA SER A 297 12.81 17.61 11.92
C SER A 297 11.31 17.85 11.89
N ASN A 298 10.58 17.75 13.01
CA ASN A 298 9.12 17.78 13.07
C ASN A 298 8.48 16.74 12.13
N GLY A 299 9.02 15.52 12.10
CA GLY A 299 8.47 14.43 11.30
C GLY A 299 8.79 14.50 9.80
N ASN A 300 9.83 15.22 9.38
CA ASN A 300 10.23 15.29 7.99
C ASN A 300 10.77 13.93 7.49
N LEU A 301 10.05 13.31 6.57
CA LEU A 301 10.33 11.95 6.12
C LEU A 301 11.65 11.82 5.36
N ASP A 302 12.10 12.83 4.64
CA ASP A 302 13.38 12.79 3.94
C ASP A 302 14.55 12.65 4.93
N GLN A 303 14.52 13.41 6.03
CA GLN A 303 15.52 13.32 7.10
C GLN A 303 15.40 12.01 7.88
N ILE A 304 14.19 11.55 8.17
CA ILE A 304 13.94 10.28 8.88
C ILE A 304 14.44 9.11 8.04
N HIS A 305 14.11 9.06 6.74
CA HIS A 305 14.58 8.02 5.83
C HIS A 305 16.11 8.02 5.72
N THR A 306 16.74 9.20 5.68
CA THR A 306 18.21 9.32 5.71
C THR A 306 18.78 8.71 6.98
N ALA A 307 18.23 9.03 8.15
CA ALA A 307 18.66 8.44 9.41
C ALA A 307 18.50 6.91 9.45
N VAL A 308 17.42 6.39 8.89
CA VAL A 308 17.20 4.93 8.75
C VAL A 308 18.29 4.30 7.86
N ILE A 309 18.61 4.92 6.72
CA ILE A 309 19.67 4.45 5.80
C ILE A 309 21.04 4.46 6.51
N GLU A 310 21.37 5.53 7.22
CA GLU A 310 22.60 5.63 8.00
C GLU A 310 22.74 4.48 9.00
N ARG A 311 21.66 4.17 9.73
CA ARG A 311 21.65 3.03 10.67
C ARG A 311 21.73 1.69 9.96
N ALA A 312 21.04 1.51 8.82
CA ALA A 312 21.12 0.28 8.02
C ALA A 312 22.54 0.03 7.47
N ILE A 313 23.24 1.09 7.04
CA ILE A 313 24.65 0.99 6.59
C ILE A 313 25.59 0.68 7.75
N ALA A 314 25.34 1.26 8.92
CA ALA A 314 26.15 1.05 10.12
C ALA A 314 25.90 -0.30 10.78
N SER A 315 24.75 -0.91 10.57
CA SER A 315 24.39 -2.22 11.11
C SER A 315 25.28 -3.32 10.49
N LYS A 316 25.69 -4.26 11.34
CA LYS A 316 26.36 -5.49 10.89
C LYS A 316 25.38 -6.66 10.74
N ASP A 317 24.14 -6.46 11.17
CA ASP A 317 23.11 -7.49 11.12
C ASP A 317 22.61 -7.65 9.70
N ALA A 318 22.40 -8.90 9.30
CA ALA A 318 21.69 -9.19 8.07
C ALA A 318 20.20 -8.92 8.26
N LYS A 319 19.55 -8.27 7.28
CA LYS A 319 18.10 -8.04 7.29
C LYS A 319 17.41 -9.00 6.33
N PHE A 320 16.58 -9.88 6.90
CA PHE A 320 15.82 -10.84 6.12
C PHE A 320 14.91 -10.15 5.08
N GLN A 321 15.00 -10.63 3.85
CA GLN A 321 14.26 -10.04 2.74
C GLN A 321 12.83 -10.59 2.68
N TRP A 322 11.85 -9.71 2.72
CA TRP A 322 10.47 -10.04 2.40
C TRP A 322 10.38 -10.78 1.06
N PRO A 323 9.40 -11.68 0.85
CA PRO A 323 9.22 -12.36 -0.42
C PRO A 323 9.18 -11.42 -1.62
N MET A 324 8.47 -10.30 -1.49
CA MET A 324 8.37 -9.26 -2.51
C MET A 324 9.72 -8.60 -2.80
N ASN A 325 10.45 -8.20 -1.75
CA ASN A 325 11.76 -7.57 -1.88
C ASN A 325 12.80 -8.53 -2.47
N TRP A 326 12.78 -9.79 -2.02
CA TRP A 326 13.61 -10.84 -2.56
C TRP A 326 13.31 -11.07 -4.05
N LEU A 327 12.05 -11.13 -4.45
CA LEU A 327 11.66 -11.26 -5.86
C LEU A 327 12.24 -10.12 -6.72
N PHE A 328 12.06 -8.87 -6.29
CA PHE A 328 12.59 -7.71 -7.03
C PHE A 328 14.11 -7.79 -7.18
N GLN A 329 14.79 -8.17 -6.10
CA GLN A 329 16.24 -8.35 -6.11
C GLN A 329 16.68 -9.48 -7.06
N VAL A 330 16.03 -10.64 -7.03
CA VAL A 330 16.35 -11.79 -7.88
C VAL A 330 16.15 -11.45 -9.35
N VAL A 331 15.01 -10.85 -9.72
CA VAL A 331 14.72 -10.44 -11.09
C VAL A 331 15.76 -9.42 -11.57
N ARG A 332 16.08 -8.42 -10.74
CA ARG A 332 17.09 -7.40 -11.07
C ARG A 332 18.50 -7.97 -11.20
N LEU A 333 18.95 -8.81 -10.27
CA LEU A 333 20.28 -9.43 -10.29
C LEU A 333 20.48 -10.39 -11.47
N SER A 334 19.45 -11.13 -11.83
CA SER A 334 19.49 -12.06 -12.96
C SER A 334 19.47 -11.38 -14.31
N GLY A 335 19.21 -10.07 -14.38
CA GLY A 335 19.07 -9.32 -15.63
C GLY A 335 17.86 -9.78 -16.45
N ALA A 336 16.81 -10.26 -15.78
CA ALA A 336 15.58 -10.74 -16.41
C ALA A 336 14.72 -9.55 -16.91
N ASN A 337 15.23 -8.85 -17.92
CA ASN A 337 14.54 -7.75 -18.58
C ASN A 337 13.25 -8.28 -19.23
N GLY A 338 12.16 -7.52 -19.13
CA GLY A 338 10.86 -7.92 -19.68
C GLY A 338 10.05 -8.90 -18.82
N PHE A 339 10.62 -9.51 -17.78
CA PHE A 339 9.88 -10.48 -16.94
C PHE A 339 8.68 -9.84 -16.21
N LEU A 340 8.84 -8.62 -15.71
CA LEU A 340 7.80 -7.75 -15.15
C LEU A 340 7.70 -6.47 -15.99
N GLY A 341 8.10 -6.54 -17.27
CA GLY A 341 8.11 -5.42 -18.19
C GLY A 341 6.76 -5.26 -18.88
N TRP A 342 6.47 -4.02 -19.22
CA TRP A 342 5.44 -3.65 -20.16
C TRP A 342 6.05 -3.62 -21.56
N GLU A 343 5.50 -4.37 -22.53
CA GLU A 343 5.84 -4.28 -23.93
C GLU A 343 4.64 -3.69 -24.71
N GLU A 344 4.91 -2.61 -25.43
CA GLU A 344 3.88 -1.82 -26.13
C GLU A 344 3.21 -2.57 -27.30
N GLU A 345 3.84 -3.65 -27.79
CA GLU A 345 3.42 -4.41 -28.96
C GLU A 345 2.43 -5.56 -28.68
N GLN A 346 2.09 -5.83 -27.43
CA GLN A 346 1.19 -6.93 -27.06
C GLN A 346 -0.29 -6.47 -27.06
N ASN A 347 -0.84 -6.25 -28.22
CA ASN A 347 -2.21 -5.73 -28.39
C ASN A 347 -3.35 -6.75 -28.11
N ASP A 348 -3.09 -8.05 -28.04
CA ASP A 348 -4.16 -9.06 -27.84
C ASP A 348 -3.92 -10.03 -26.66
N ASP A 349 -2.68 -10.21 -26.17
CA ASP A 349 -2.35 -11.06 -25.01
C ASP A 349 -2.14 -10.26 -23.71
N TYR A 350 -2.85 -9.18 -23.56
CA TYR A 350 -2.86 -8.26 -22.42
C TYR A 350 -2.99 -8.95 -21.05
N ASN A 351 -3.50 -10.16 -21.04
CA ASN A 351 -3.92 -10.86 -19.85
C ASN A 351 -2.81 -11.65 -19.14
N ASP A 352 -1.85 -12.23 -19.85
CA ASP A 352 -0.98 -13.24 -19.23
C ASP A 352 0.10 -12.64 -18.33
N ASN A 353 0.77 -11.57 -18.71
CA ASN A 353 1.82 -10.95 -17.89
C ASN A 353 1.25 -10.17 -16.70
N ILE A 354 0.12 -9.54 -16.86
CA ILE A 354 -0.55 -8.73 -15.83
C ILE A 354 -1.10 -9.64 -14.73
N MET A 355 -1.90 -10.63 -15.08
CA MET A 355 -2.44 -11.64 -14.16
C MET A 355 -1.32 -12.46 -13.52
N ARG A 356 -0.25 -12.74 -14.26
CA ARG A 356 0.92 -13.44 -13.80
C ARG A 356 1.62 -12.73 -12.64
N THR A 357 1.71 -11.40 -12.65
CA THR A 357 2.38 -10.64 -11.59
C THR A 357 1.68 -10.84 -10.25
N ARG A 358 0.37 -10.66 -10.16
CA ARG A 358 -0.38 -10.89 -8.91
C ARG A 358 -0.21 -12.32 -8.42
N LYS A 359 -0.37 -13.30 -9.32
CA LYS A 359 -0.23 -14.72 -9.00
C LYS A 359 1.14 -15.06 -8.43
N ILE A 360 2.22 -14.51 -8.96
CA ILE A 360 3.57 -14.72 -8.43
C ILE A 360 3.68 -14.26 -6.97
N PHE A 361 3.12 -13.09 -6.64
CA PHE A 361 3.16 -12.58 -5.27
C PHE A 361 2.28 -13.40 -4.32
N GLU A 362 1.14 -13.88 -4.79
CA GLU A 362 0.28 -14.82 -4.04
C GLU A 362 1.01 -16.14 -3.77
N GLU A 363 1.66 -16.70 -4.78
CA GLU A 363 2.46 -17.93 -4.66
C GLU A 363 3.64 -17.76 -3.72
N LEU A 364 4.22 -16.55 -3.62
CA LEU A 364 5.26 -16.23 -2.65
C LEU A 364 4.71 -15.92 -1.25
N GLY A 365 3.38 -15.92 -1.07
CA GLY A 365 2.72 -15.66 0.21
C GLY A 365 2.56 -14.18 0.56
N GLN A 366 2.92 -13.27 -0.35
CA GLN A 366 2.81 -11.83 -0.14
C GLN A 366 2.01 -11.16 -1.27
N GLY A 367 0.74 -11.58 -1.43
CA GLY A 367 -0.14 -11.08 -2.50
C GLY A 367 -0.41 -9.58 -2.41
N PHE A 368 -0.56 -8.93 -3.57
CA PHE A 368 -1.04 -7.56 -3.65
C PHE A 368 -2.49 -7.49 -3.21
N TRP A 369 -2.81 -6.45 -2.43
CA TRP A 369 -4.17 -6.11 -1.99
C TRP A 369 -4.91 -7.23 -1.24
N LEU A 370 -4.20 -8.28 -0.81
CA LEU A 370 -4.80 -9.53 -0.34
C LEU A 370 -4.81 -9.74 1.12
N PRO A 371 -4.09 -9.41 2.10
CA PRO A 371 -4.64 -9.63 3.42
C PRO A 371 -5.74 -8.62 3.68
N GLY A 372 -6.91 -9.15 3.99
CA GLY A 372 -8.08 -8.33 4.32
C GLY A 372 -7.92 -7.54 5.62
N GLN A 373 -6.82 -7.74 6.36
CA GLN A 373 -6.55 -7.09 7.64
C GLN A 373 -5.70 -5.83 7.47
N PRO A 374 -6.00 -4.74 8.22
CA PRO A 374 -5.35 -3.44 8.07
C PRO A 374 -3.93 -3.37 8.62
N ASN A 375 -3.48 -4.31 9.44
CA ASN A 375 -2.15 -4.33 10.04
C ASN A 375 -0.99 -4.57 9.05
N GLY A 376 -1.29 -4.96 7.81
CA GLY A 376 -0.29 -5.27 6.79
C GLY A 376 0.50 -6.54 7.06
N TYR A 377 1.56 -6.74 6.28
CA TYR A 377 2.49 -7.85 6.47
C TYR A 377 3.52 -7.55 7.56
N SER A 378 3.84 -8.55 8.37
CA SER A 378 4.86 -8.45 9.40
C SER A 378 6.27 -8.22 8.81
N SER A 379 7.07 -7.39 9.48
CA SER A 379 8.50 -7.24 9.18
C SER A 379 9.38 -8.26 9.90
N ASP A 380 8.80 -9.07 10.80
CA ASP A 380 9.53 -10.11 11.53
C ASP A 380 9.87 -11.29 10.61
N LYS A 381 11.14 -11.67 10.60
CA LYS A 381 11.63 -12.83 9.82
C LYS A 381 10.94 -14.14 10.20
N ALA A 382 10.49 -14.29 11.44
CA ALA A 382 9.83 -15.51 11.91
C ALA A 382 8.58 -15.85 11.11
N GLU A 383 7.86 -14.85 10.62
CA GLU A 383 6.67 -15.04 9.77
C GLU A 383 7.01 -15.59 8.37
N TRP A 384 8.25 -15.40 7.90
CA TRP A 384 8.66 -15.69 6.54
C TRP A 384 9.73 -16.78 6.42
N LEU A 385 10.32 -17.20 7.54
CA LEU A 385 11.40 -18.19 7.58
C LEU A 385 10.84 -19.58 7.91
N SER A 386 10.06 -20.15 7.01
CA SER A 386 9.56 -21.51 7.10
C SER A 386 10.01 -22.33 5.89
N GLY A 387 10.01 -23.68 6.04
CA GLY A 387 10.35 -24.58 4.94
C GLY A 387 9.44 -24.38 3.73
N GLU A 388 8.16 -24.11 3.94
CA GLU A 388 7.21 -23.82 2.86
C GLU A 388 7.55 -22.51 2.14
N MET A 389 7.85 -21.44 2.86
CA MET A 389 8.22 -20.17 2.26
C MET A 389 9.54 -20.25 1.50
N PHE A 390 10.46 -21.07 1.97
CA PHE A 390 11.71 -21.34 1.28
C PHE A 390 11.46 -22.13 -0.01
N GLU A 391 10.64 -23.17 0.02
CA GLU A 391 10.25 -23.95 -1.17
C GLU A 391 9.58 -23.08 -2.23
N ARG A 392 8.72 -22.14 -1.84
CA ARG A 392 8.08 -21.17 -2.77
C ARG A 392 9.12 -20.35 -3.51
N ARG A 393 10.17 -19.89 -2.83
CA ARG A 393 11.29 -19.16 -3.45
C ARG A 393 12.10 -20.04 -4.41
N ILE A 394 12.38 -21.29 -4.04
CA ILE A 394 13.05 -22.27 -4.91
C ILE A 394 12.22 -22.51 -6.19
N ARG A 395 10.91 -22.69 -6.05
CA ARG A 395 10.00 -22.89 -7.19
C ARG A 395 10.01 -21.66 -8.12
N PHE A 396 9.95 -20.47 -7.56
CA PHE A 396 10.01 -19.25 -8.35
C PHE A 396 11.34 -19.12 -9.10
N ALA A 397 12.48 -19.25 -8.42
CA ALA A 397 13.80 -19.16 -9.05
C ALA A 397 13.98 -20.24 -10.14
N THR A 398 13.45 -21.45 -9.92
CA THR A 398 13.44 -22.53 -10.91
C THR A 398 12.60 -22.16 -12.14
N SER A 399 11.43 -21.60 -11.93
CA SER A 399 10.54 -21.16 -13.01
C SER A 399 11.14 -20.01 -13.82
N LEU A 400 11.77 -19.04 -13.16
CA LEU A 400 12.46 -17.93 -13.80
C LEU A 400 13.59 -18.42 -14.72
N TYR A 401 14.40 -19.36 -14.22
CA TYR A 401 15.47 -19.95 -15.01
C TYR A 401 14.96 -20.78 -16.21
N ASN A 402 13.97 -21.63 -15.98
CA ASN A 402 13.38 -22.49 -17.03
C ASN A 402 12.68 -21.67 -18.13
N GLY A 403 12.13 -20.49 -17.80
CA GLY A 403 11.57 -19.56 -18.77
C GLY A 403 12.61 -18.83 -19.63
N GLY A 404 13.92 -19.05 -19.38
CA GLY A 404 14.98 -18.41 -20.15
C GLY A 404 15.17 -16.93 -19.89
N PHE A 405 14.61 -16.38 -18.79
CA PHE A 405 14.66 -14.96 -18.47
C PHE A 405 16.03 -14.45 -17.98
N PRO A 406 16.83 -15.21 -17.20
CA PRO A 406 18.13 -14.73 -16.75
C PRO A 406 19.09 -14.49 -17.91
N THR A 407 19.67 -13.28 -17.99
CA THR A 407 20.71 -12.89 -18.96
C THR A 407 22.09 -12.79 -18.33
N GLN A 408 22.16 -12.75 -16.97
CA GLN A 408 23.41 -12.66 -16.23
C GLN A 408 23.90 -14.05 -15.82
N GLY A 409 25.21 -14.28 -15.96
CA GLY A 409 25.85 -15.50 -15.50
C GLY A 409 25.89 -15.60 -13.97
N VAL A 410 25.82 -16.83 -13.44
CA VAL A 410 25.91 -17.09 -12.00
C VAL A 410 27.19 -16.51 -11.40
N GLU A 411 28.34 -16.70 -12.09
CA GLU A 411 29.62 -16.15 -11.66
C GLU A 411 29.63 -14.62 -11.60
N ASP A 412 29.05 -13.95 -12.59
CA ASP A 412 28.97 -12.51 -12.63
C ASP A 412 28.12 -11.96 -11.47
N ILE A 413 27.03 -12.66 -11.14
CA ILE A 413 26.18 -12.29 -10.00
C ILE A 413 26.94 -12.49 -8.70
N MET A 414 27.60 -13.65 -8.49
CA MET A 414 28.40 -13.93 -7.28
C MET A 414 29.47 -12.84 -7.04
N ASN A 415 30.17 -12.46 -8.10
CA ASN A 415 31.21 -11.43 -8.02
C ASN A 415 30.63 -10.04 -7.70
N ARG A 416 29.44 -9.75 -8.24
CA ARG A 416 28.75 -8.46 -8.02
C ARG A 416 28.29 -8.26 -6.58
N ILE A 417 27.68 -9.31 -5.98
CA ILE A 417 27.15 -9.22 -4.61
C ILE A 417 28.21 -9.55 -3.55
N GLY A 418 29.36 -10.06 -3.97
CA GLY A 418 30.44 -10.39 -3.04
C GLY A 418 30.09 -11.54 -2.11
N VAL A 419 29.59 -12.66 -2.66
CA VAL A 419 29.26 -13.85 -1.84
C VAL A 419 30.48 -14.34 -1.06
N ASN A 420 30.24 -14.87 0.13
CA ASN A 420 31.29 -15.45 0.97
C ASN A 420 31.82 -16.77 0.36
N THR A 421 32.92 -17.27 0.93
CA THR A 421 33.59 -18.50 0.46
C THR A 421 32.65 -19.70 0.56
N VAL A 422 31.88 -19.85 1.62
CA VAL A 422 30.97 -20.98 1.86
C VAL A 422 29.88 -21.04 0.79
N THR A 423 29.23 -19.88 0.52
CA THR A 423 28.22 -19.79 -0.55
C THR A 423 28.83 -20.11 -1.92
N ARG A 424 30.06 -19.61 -2.21
CA ARG A 424 30.75 -19.88 -3.46
C ARG A 424 31.02 -21.39 -3.62
N GLU A 425 31.59 -22.02 -2.61
CA GLU A 425 31.86 -23.45 -2.61
C GLU A 425 30.58 -24.27 -2.78
N LEU A 426 29.49 -23.88 -2.11
CA LEU A 426 28.19 -24.55 -2.26
C LEU A 426 27.69 -24.45 -3.71
N VAL A 427 27.66 -23.24 -4.29
CA VAL A 427 27.20 -23.03 -5.66
C VAL A 427 28.08 -23.79 -6.67
N ASP A 428 29.39 -23.84 -6.45
CA ASP A 428 30.33 -24.55 -7.34
C ASP A 428 30.22 -26.06 -7.24
N SER A 429 29.89 -26.60 -6.08
CA SER A 429 29.67 -28.03 -5.87
C SER A 429 28.44 -28.58 -6.61
N VAL A 430 27.48 -27.71 -6.92
CA VAL A 430 26.22 -28.10 -7.56
C VAL A 430 26.40 -28.23 -9.07
N LYS A 431 25.97 -29.37 -9.66
CA LYS A 431 26.04 -29.60 -11.11
C LYS A 431 24.83 -29.01 -11.85
N GLY A 432 25.11 -28.32 -12.95
CA GLY A 432 24.12 -27.79 -13.88
C GLY A 432 23.70 -26.34 -13.56
N GLY A 433 23.58 -25.51 -14.61
CA GLY A 433 23.35 -24.06 -14.53
C GLY A 433 22.11 -23.70 -13.74
N ARG A 434 20.99 -24.40 -13.96
CA ARG A 434 19.74 -24.18 -13.21
C ARG A 434 19.93 -24.35 -11.70
N ARG A 435 20.60 -25.45 -11.28
CA ARG A 435 20.77 -25.69 -9.84
C ARG A 435 21.72 -24.69 -9.21
N LYS A 436 22.78 -24.29 -9.92
CA LYS A 436 23.69 -23.21 -9.49
C LYS A 436 22.95 -21.90 -9.32
N PHE A 437 22.11 -21.53 -10.29
CA PHE A 437 21.29 -20.33 -10.23
C PHE A 437 20.34 -20.35 -9.03
N VAL A 438 19.59 -21.43 -8.83
CA VAL A 438 18.64 -21.55 -7.71
C VAL A 438 19.38 -21.51 -6.36
N ALA A 439 20.52 -22.22 -6.24
CA ALA A 439 21.33 -22.19 -5.02
C ALA A 439 21.81 -20.77 -4.69
N LEU A 440 22.26 -20.02 -5.69
CA LEU A 440 22.67 -18.64 -5.50
C LEU A 440 21.49 -17.72 -5.12
N MET A 441 20.34 -17.81 -5.83
CA MET A 441 19.18 -16.96 -5.54
C MET A 441 18.56 -17.20 -4.16
N CYS A 442 18.81 -18.38 -3.59
CA CYS A 442 18.37 -18.74 -2.23
C CYS A 442 19.54 -18.74 -1.21
N SER A 443 20.68 -18.14 -1.55
CA SER A 443 21.82 -18.02 -0.64
C SER A 443 21.53 -17.05 0.53
N PRO A 444 22.26 -17.19 1.65
CA PRO A 444 22.11 -16.29 2.78
C PRO A 444 22.22 -14.81 2.41
N GLU A 445 23.16 -14.44 1.55
CA GLU A 445 23.39 -13.06 1.13
C GLU A 445 22.18 -12.47 0.39
N ILE A 446 21.55 -13.25 -0.50
CA ILE A 446 20.37 -12.79 -1.25
C ILE A 446 19.10 -12.85 -0.38
N MET A 447 19.04 -13.80 0.54
CA MET A 447 17.92 -13.92 1.48
C MET A 447 17.98 -12.89 2.62
N GLY A 448 19.13 -12.26 2.84
CA GLY A 448 19.36 -11.41 4.01
C GLY A 448 19.39 -12.20 5.31
N LEU A 449 20.06 -13.36 5.30
CA LEU A 449 20.32 -14.18 6.46
C LEU A 449 21.77 -13.98 6.92
N GLU A 450 21.99 -14.07 8.22
CA GLU A 450 23.36 -14.12 8.75
C GLU A 450 24.09 -15.32 8.17
N ASN A 451 25.35 -15.12 7.81
CA ASN A 451 26.19 -16.21 7.40
C ASN A 451 26.48 -17.09 8.62
N ALA A 452 26.08 -18.37 8.54
CA ALA A 452 26.33 -19.35 9.55
C ALA A 452 27.85 -19.67 9.66
#